data_8ddd8185b2fc46b62d3e79cf34da1fd8
#
_entry.id   8ddd8185b2fc46b62d3e79cf34da1fd8
#
_cell.length_a   1.000
_cell.length_b   1.000
_cell.length_c   1.000
_cell.angle_alpha   90.00
_cell.angle_beta   90.00
_cell.angle_gamma   90.00
#
_symmetry.space_group_name_H-M   'P 1'
#
loop_
_entity.id
_entity.type
_entity.pdbx_description
1 polymer ?
#
loop_
_entity_poly.entity_id
_entity_poly.type
_entity_poly.pdbx_seq_one_letter_code
_entity_poly.pdbx_strand_id
1 'polypeptide(L)'
;SLVGSEMCIRDRYMAMQTATPIIMTRSVSGNILVVGILGAIWILYSLYQNPQQTRRVFLAFFIITALSCLHYAYLLFIPAFIAGLAQMRALSFRSILAAGVGIICPLWLLLAFGWIDFSKSLPALGWEIPGIGFIIQHPVLSIAVAFTILSGLVILMANMLKVYGYNARIRAHNGLMLLVWLCSAALCIADFTSIWCVLPLLNCTTAFQTGLMFRIYTMKRAYVPVLIMITVYATLYICNTVLYI
;
A
#
# COMPACT_ATOMS: atom_id res chain seq x y z
N SER A 1 0.24 -20.54 15.60
CA SER A 1 -1.11 -20.59 15.03
C SER A 1 -1.24 -19.53 13.91
N LEU A 2 -1.23 -19.97 12.66
CA LEU A 2 -1.42 -19.13 11.47
C LEU A 2 -2.81 -18.47 11.46
N VAL A 3 -3.84 -19.18 11.90
CA VAL A 3 -5.24 -18.72 11.97
C VAL A 3 -5.42 -17.45 12.80
N GLY A 4 -4.70 -17.30 13.91
CA GLY A 4 -4.79 -16.11 14.75
C GLY A 4 -4.19 -14.86 14.12
N SER A 5 -3.15 -14.99 13.28
CA SER A 5 -2.53 -13.85 12.59
C SER A 5 -3.37 -13.36 11.41
N GLU A 6 -4.00 -14.26 10.66
CA GLU A 6 -4.86 -13.92 9.53
C GLU A 6 -6.14 -13.22 9.97
N MET A 7 -6.82 -13.73 11.00
CA MET A 7 -7.98 -13.03 11.60
C MET A 7 -7.60 -11.62 12.07
N CYS A 8 -6.44 -11.49 12.72
CA CYS A 8 -5.99 -10.22 13.23
C CYS A 8 -5.71 -9.16 12.14
N ILE A 9 -5.19 -9.58 10.97
CA ILE A 9 -4.96 -8.69 9.83
C ILE A 9 -6.29 -8.19 9.27
N ARG A 10 -7.25 -9.10 9.06
CA ARG A 10 -8.57 -8.78 8.53
C ARG A 10 -9.34 -7.83 9.44
N ASP A 11 -9.41 -8.15 10.72
CA ASP A 11 -10.20 -7.36 11.69
C ASP A 11 -9.63 -5.95 11.85
N ARG A 12 -8.31 -5.78 11.75
CA ARG A 12 -7.67 -4.46 11.78
C ARG A 12 -7.86 -3.66 10.53
N TYR A 13 -7.70 -4.30 9.38
CA TYR A 13 -8.01 -3.62 8.12
C TYR A 13 -9.44 -3.09 8.13
N MET A 14 -10.39 -3.90 8.59
CA MET A 14 -11.78 -3.48 8.74
C MET A 14 -11.93 -2.33 9.74
N ALA A 15 -11.29 -2.40 10.91
CA ALA A 15 -11.34 -1.33 11.91
C ALA A 15 -10.77 0.00 11.38
N MET A 16 -9.65 -0.05 10.63
CA MET A 16 -9.07 1.14 10.01
C MET A 16 -9.98 1.73 8.93
N GLN A 17 -10.61 0.89 8.12
CA GLN A 17 -11.53 1.35 7.07
C GLN A 17 -12.84 1.91 7.66
N THR A 18 -13.36 1.32 8.72
CA THR A 18 -14.59 1.82 9.38
C THR A 18 -14.36 3.16 10.08
N ALA A 19 -13.15 3.45 10.55
CA ALA A 19 -12.81 4.75 11.13
C ALA A 19 -12.93 5.91 10.11
N THR A 20 -12.88 5.61 8.82
CA THR A 20 -13.02 6.59 7.74
C THR A 20 -14.11 6.18 6.74
N PRO A 21 -15.41 6.16 7.14
CA PRO A 21 -16.51 5.63 6.33
C PRO A 21 -16.71 6.41 5.01
N ILE A 22 -16.35 7.68 4.98
CA ILE A 22 -16.40 8.50 3.76
C ILE A 22 -15.53 7.92 2.65
N ILE A 23 -14.41 7.27 3.00
CA ILE A 23 -13.52 6.63 2.04
C ILE A 23 -14.18 5.39 1.43
N MET A 24 -14.88 4.58 2.24
CA MET A 24 -15.58 3.40 1.73
C MET A 24 -16.64 3.75 0.70
N THR A 25 -17.36 4.86 0.91
CA THR A 25 -18.47 5.28 0.03
C THR A 25 -17.99 6.02 -1.22
N ARG A 26 -16.95 6.83 -1.12
CA ARG A 26 -16.44 7.65 -2.23
C ARG A 26 -15.38 6.97 -3.09
N SER A 27 -14.63 5.98 -2.58
CA SER A 27 -13.51 5.40 -3.33
C SER A 27 -13.66 3.90 -3.60
N VAL A 28 -14.69 3.53 -4.36
CA VAL A 28 -14.75 2.18 -4.96
C VAL A 28 -13.48 1.92 -5.80
N SER A 29 -12.99 2.94 -6.52
CA SER A 29 -11.73 2.90 -7.26
C SER A 29 -10.53 2.59 -6.37
N GLY A 30 -10.42 3.19 -5.19
CA GLY A 30 -9.33 2.92 -4.24
C GLY A 30 -9.28 1.46 -3.79
N ASN A 31 -10.42 0.85 -3.51
CA ASN A 31 -10.48 -0.56 -3.12
C ASN A 31 -10.09 -1.50 -4.27
N ILE A 32 -10.49 -1.20 -5.51
CA ILE A 32 -10.07 -1.95 -6.70
C ILE A 32 -8.55 -1.85 -6.88
N LEU A 33 -7.99 -0.66 -6.72
CA LEU A 33 -6.56 -0.41 -6.80
C LEU A 33 -5.78 -1.22 -5.75
N VAL A 34 -6.28 -1.29 -4.51
CA VAL A 34 -5.67 -2.12 -3.44
C VAL A 34 -5.64 -3.60 -3.83
N VAL A 35 -6.75 -4.14 -4.32
CA VAL A 35 -6.82 -5.54 -4.76
C VAL A 35 -5.81 -5.82 -5.88
N GLY A 36 -5.68 -4.90 -6.85
CA GLY A 36 -4.70 -5.02 -7.93
C GLY A 36 -3.25 -5.02 -7.44
N ILE A 37 -2.88 -4.10 -6.54
CA ILE A 37 -1.54 -4.06 -5.93
C ILE A 37 -1.26 -5.32 -5.10
N LEU A 38 -2.22 -5.79 -4.31
CA LEU A 38 -2.08 -7.04 -3.55
C LEU A 38 -1.87 -8.24 -4.46
N GLY A 39 -2.59 -8.29 -5.60
CA GLY A 39 -2.38 -9.30 -6.63
C GLY A 39 -0.96 -9.25 -7.21
N ALA A 40 -0.45 -8.05 -7.53
CA ALA A 40 0.91 -7.86 -7.99
C ALA A 40 1.96 -8.29 -6.94
N ILE A 41 1.75 -7.94 -5.66
CA ILE A 41 2.60 -8.39 -4.55
C ILE A 41 2.59 -9.93 -4.43
N TRP A 42 1.42 -10.56 -4.52
CA TRP A 42 1.29 -12.02 -4.49
C TRP A 42 2.11 -12.69 -5.59
N ILE A 43 2.04 -12.14 -6.81
CA ILE A 43 2.83 -12.62 -7.94
C ILE A 43 4.33 -12.47 -7.66
N LEU A 44 4.76 -11.31 -7.12
CA LEU A 44 6.17 -11.10 -6.75
C LEU A 44 6.65 -12.09 -5.67
N TYR A 45 5.83 -12.38 -4.68
CA TYR A 45 6.18 -13.36 -3.64
C TYR A 45 6.44 -14.75 -4.19
N SER A 46 5.73 -15.12 -5.27
CA SER A 46 5.93 -16.39 -5.95
C SER A 46 7.25 -16.49 -6.74
N LEU A 47 7.93 -15.35 -6.96
CA LEU A 47 9.19 -15.25 -7.72
C LEU A 47 10.44 -15.45 -6.85
N TYR A 48 10.30 -15.63 -5.55
CA TYR A 48 11.44 -15.75 -4.66
C TYR A 48 12.45 -16.83 -5.14
N GLN A 49 13.70 -16.41 -5.42
CA GLN A 49 14.79 -17.25 -5.95
C GLN A 49 14.49 -17.92 -7.31
N ASN A 50 13.57 -17.40 -8.10
CA ASN A 50 13.20 -18.00 -9.38
C ASN A 50 13.30 -16.99 -10.55
N PRO A 51 14.52 -16.62 -10.97
CA PRO A 51 14.73 -15.56 -11.99
C PRO A 51 14.25 -15.95 -13.40
N GLN A 52 13.93 -17.21 -13.63
CA GLN A 52 13.51 -17.70 -14.96
C GLN A 52 12.03 -17.45 -15.27
N GLN A 53 11.21 -17.08 -14.28
CA GLN A 53 9.76 -16.87 -14.47
C GLN A 53 9.44 -15.47 -15.01
N THR A 54 9.95 -15.12 -16.17
CA THR A 54 9.75 -13.81 -16.83
C THR A 54 8.29 -13.47 -17.05
N ARG A 55 7.42 -14.47 -17.33
CA ARG A 55 5.98 -14.28 -17.50
C ARG A 55 5.30 -13.69 -16.26
N ARG A 56 5.69 -14.11 -15.07
CA ARG A 56 5.13 -13.56 -13.82
C ARG A 56 5.62 -12.15 -13.55
N VAL A 57 6.88 -11.87 -13.88
CA VAL A 57 7.42 -10.50 -13.79
C VAL A 57 6.64 -9.57 -14.71
N PHE A 58 6.47 -9.95 -15.99
CA PHE A 58 5.64 -9.21 -16.94
C PHE A 58 4.25 -8.92 -16.37
N LEU A 59 3.57 -9.95 -15.85
CA LEU A 59 2.20 -9.83 -15.34
C LEU A 59 2.12 -8.87 -14.13
N ALA A 60 3.08 -8.92 -13.21
CA ALA A 60 3.11 -8.02 -12.05
C ALA A 60 3.25 -6.55 -12.49
N PHE A 61 4.17 -6.25 -13.41
CA PHE A 61 4.36 -4.90 -13.92
C PHE A 61 3.23 -4.43 -14.82
N PHE A 62 2.64 -5.33 -15.60
CA PHE A 62 1.43 -5.06 -16.38
C PHE A 62 0.28 -4.59 -15.48
N ILE A 63 0.02 -5.30 -14.37
CA ILE A 63 -1.04 -4.93 -13.41
C ILE A 63 -0.75 -3.54 -12.83
N ILE A 64 0.47 -3.28 -12.35
CA ILE A 64 0.81 -1.99 -11.73
C ILE A 64 0.63 -0.84 -12.72
N THR A 65 1.09 -1.02 -13.97
CA THR A 65 0.95 0.01 -14.99
C THR A 65 -0.50 0.20 -15.42
N ALA A 66 -1.29 -0.87 -15.50
CA ALA A 66 -2.73 -0.77 -15.73
C ALA A 66 -3.43 0.00 -14.61
N LEU A 67 -3.04 -0.21 -13.35
CA LEU A 67 -3.55 0.56 -12.20
C LEU A 67 -3.09 2.03 -12.24
N SER A 68 -1.86 2.30 -12.69
CA SER A 68 -1.36 3.67 -12.84
C SER A 68 -2.12 4.45 -13.91
N CYS A 69 -2.68 3.77 -14.89
CA CYS A 69 -3.55 4.38 -15.88
C CYS A 69 -4.92 4.78 -15.30
N LEU A 70 -5.39 4.09 -14.26
CA LEU A 70 -6.59 4.48 -13.53
C LEU A 70 -6.32 5.64 -12.56
N HIS A 71 -5.14 5.66 -11.94
CA HIS A 71 -4.73 6.71 -11.02
C HIS A 71 -3.21 6.90 -11.06
N TYR A 72 -2.76 8.09 -11.47
CA TYR A 72 -1.34 8.42 -11.70
C TYR A 72 -0.42 8.17 -10.50
N ALA A 73 -0.94 8.30 -9.27
CA ALA A 73 -0.16 8.09 -8.04
C ALA A 73 0.46 6.68 -7.96
N TYR A 74 -0.16 5.70 -8.63
CA TYR A 74 0.36 4.33 -8.64
C TYR A 74 1.62 4.13 -9.48
N LEU A 75 2.01 5.12 -10.28
CA LEU A 75 3.27 5.12 -11.01
C LEU A 75 4.48 5.05 -10.05
N LEU A 76 4.35 5.64 -8.85
CA LEU A 76 5.40 5.61 -7.83
C LEU A 76 5.71 4.19 -7.31
N PHE A 77 4.80 3.24 -7.49
CA PHE A 77 5.05 1.85 -7.08
C PHE A 77 5.96 1.09 -8.04
N ILE A 78 6.14 1.54 -9.29
CA ILE A 78 7.03 0.89 -10.27
C ILE A 78 8.46 0.75 -9.73
N PRO A 79 9.15 1.82 -9.27
CA PRO A 79 10.48 1.68 -8.70
C PRO A 79 10.51 0.82 -7.42
N ALA A 80 9.45 0.86 -6.58
CA ALA A 80 9.35 0.02 -5.41
C ALA A 80 9.30 -1.48 -5.77
N PHE A 81 8.60 -1.83 -6.84
CA PHE A 81 8.52 -3.21 -7.33
C PHE A 81 9.81 -3.68 -8.02
N ILE A 82 10.54 -2.78 -8.69
CA ILE A 82 11.89 -3.09 -9.23
C ILE A 82 12.84 -3.39 -8.06
N ALA A 83 12.83 -2.56 -7.00
CA ALA A 83 13.60 -2.82 -5.79
C ALA A 83 13.15 -4.13 -5.10
N GLY A 84 11.85 -4.43 -5.13
CA GLY A 84 11.28 -5.69 -4.65
C GLY A 84 11.82 -6.91 -5.41
N LEU A 85 11.94 -6.84 -6.74
CA LEU A 85 12.58 -7.90 -7.55
C LEU A 85 14.02 -8.14 -7.12
N ALA A 86 14.79 -7.08 -6.84
CA ALA A 86 16.14 -7.20 -6.34
C ALA A 86 16.18 -7.91 -4.97
N GLN A 87 15.29 -7.54 -4.05
CA GLN A 87 15.17 -8.18 -2.73
C GLN A 87 14.76 -9.66 -2.80
N MET A 88 13.92 -10.02 -3.77
CA MET A 88 13.50 -11.41 -4.03
C MET A 88 14.59 -12.25 -4.71
N ARG A 89 15.75 -11.66 -5.05
CA ARG A 89 16.81 -12.31 -5.83
C ARG A 89 16.31 -12.87 -7.17
N ALA A 90 15.33 -12.20 -7.75
CA ALA A 90 14.75 -12.55 -9.04
C ALA A 90 15.18 -11.57 -10.16
N LEU A 91 16.08 -10.61 -9.83
CA LEU A 91 16.60 -9.65 -10.79
C LEU A 91 17.55 -10.34 -11.76
N SER A 92 17.19 -10.37 -13.04
CA SER A 92 18.01 -10.83 -14.16
C SER A 92 17.79 -9.90 -15.36
N PHE A 93 18.69 -9.91 -16.34
CA PHE A 93 18.50 -9.11 -17.54
C PHE A 93 17.17 -9.42 -18.24
N ARG A 94 16.78 -10.70 -18.28
CA ARG A 94 15.49 -11.14 -18.83
C ARG A 94 14.30 -10.64 -18.02
N SER A 95 14.42 -10.58 -16.70
CA SER A 95 13.33 -10.07 -15.84
C SER A 95 13.17 -8.55 -15.97
N ILE A 96 14.27 -7.80 -16.18
CA ILE A 96 14.22 -6.36 -16.43
C ILE A 96 13.53 -6.08 -17.77
N LEU A 97 13.88 -6.82 -18.83
CA LEU A 97 13.20 -6.70 -20.13
C LEU A 97 11.71 -7.05 -20.02
N ALA A 98 11.37 -8.12 -19.29
CA ALA A 98 9.97 -8.50 -19.05
C ALA A 98 9.19 -7.41 -18.27
N ALA A 99 9.83 -6.77 -17.29
CA ALA A 99 9.26 -5.64 -16.57
C ALA A 99 9.04 -4.44 -17.50
N GLY A 100 10.02 -4.11 -18.33
CA GLY A 100 9.91 -3.03 -19.32
C GLY A 100 8.77 -3.25 -20.32
N VAL A 101 8.64 -4.45 -20.86
CA VAL A 101 7.51 -4.81 -21.75
C VAL A 101 6.18 -4.75 -20.98
N GLY A 102 6.16 -5.19 -19.71
CA GLY A 102 4.99 -5.10 -18.84
C GLY A 102 4.53 -3.66 -18.58
N ILE A 103 5.47 -2.71 -18.52
CA ILE A 103 5.18 -1.27 -18.36
C ILE A 103 4.66 -0.69 -19.67
N ILE A 104 5.31 -0.99 -20.80
CA ILE A 104 4.98 -0.39 -22.09
C ILE A 104 3.64 -0.91 -22.62
N CYS A 105 3.32 -2.18 -22.41
CA CYS A 105 2.15 -2.83 -22.98
C CYS A 105 0.80 -2.15 -22.62
N PRO A 106 0.47 -1.85 -21.35
CA PRO A 106 -0.77 -1.15 -21.04
C PRO A 106 -0.83 0.27 -21.60
N LEU A 107 0.30 0.99 -21.58
CA LEU A 107 0.39 2.33 -22.14
C LEU A 107 0.16 2.32 -23.67
N TRP A 108 0.75 1.35 -24.34
CA TRP A 108 0.55 1.15 -25.78
C TRP A 108 -0.92 0.84 -26.11
N LEU A 109 -1.55 -0.05 -25.34
CA LEU A 109 -2.96 -0.37 -25.55
C LEU A 109 -3.87 0.86 -25.39
N LEU A 110 -3.65 1.67 -24.34
CA LEU A 110 -4.43 2.87 -24.12
C LEU A 110 -4.25 3.92 -25.21
N LEU A 111 -3.03 4.03 -25.73
CA LEU A 111 -2.74 4.87 -26.90
C LEU A 111 -3.42 4.37 -28.16
N ALA A 112 -3.35 3.05 -28.44
CA ALA A 112 -3.94 2.45 -29.61
C ALA A 112 -5.47 2.59 -29.65
N PHE A 113 -6.12 2.56 -28.47
CA PHE A 113 -7.57 2.78 -28.36
C PHE A 113 -7.96 4.28 -28.27
N GLY A 114 -7.00 5.18 -28.27
CA GLY A 114 -7.26 6.63 -28.21
C GLY A 114 -7.87 7.09 -26.87
N TRP A 115 -7.70 6.30 -25.80
CA TRP A 115 -8.23 6.64 -24.47
C TRP A 115 -7.37 7.65 -23.72
N ILE A 116 -6.12 7.84 -24.14
CA ILE A 116 -5.20 8.84 -23.60
C ILE A 116 -4.90 9.87 -24.70
N ASP A 117 -5.45 11.06 -24.54
CA ASP A 117 -4.99 12.25 -25.23
C ASP A 117 -3.79 12.82 -24.48
N PHE A 118 -2.58 12.57 -24.96
CA PHE A 118 -1.35 13.09 -24.35
C PHE A 118 -1.34 14.60 -24.16
N SER A 119 -2.08 15.33 -25.00
CA SER A 119 -2.20 16.79 -24.89
C SER A 119 -3.03 17.26 -23.70
N LYS A 120 -3.89 16.39 -23.15
CA LYS A 120 -4.82 16.72 -22.05
C LYS A 120 -4.58 15.96 -20.75
N SER A 121 -3.86 14.84 -20.81
CA SER A 121 -3.73 13.89 -19.71
C SER A 121 -2.36 13.84 -19.04
N LEU A 122 -1.44 14.74 -19.38
CA LEU A 122 -0.39 15.04 -18.41
C LEU A 122 -1.11 15.74 -17.24
N PRO A 123 -1.40 15.02 -16.14
CA PRO A 123 -1.87 15.72 -14.95
C PRO A 123 -0.80 16.75 -14.67
N ALA A 124 -1.20 18.01 -14.59
CA ALA A 124 -0.36 18.98 -13.95
C ALA A 124 0.05 18.29 -12.64
N LEU A 125 1.31 17.87 -12.51
CA LEU A 125 1.89 17.45 -11.25
C LEU A 125 1.90 18.72 -10.36
N GLY A 126 0.71 19.19 -10.07
CA GLY A 126 0.50 20.18 -9.05
C GLY A 126 0.73 19.46 -7.74
N TRP A 127 1.96 19.51 -7.28
CA TRP A 127 2.28 19.27 -5.89
C TRP A 127 1.55 20.36 -5.09
N GLU A 128 0.23 20.21 -4.95
CA GLU A 128 -0.52 21.03 -4.02
C GLU A 128 -0.10 20.54 -2.63
N ILE A 129 0.93 21.22 -2.09
CA ILE A 129 1.22 21.15 -0.66
C ILE A 129 -0.11 21.35 0.04
N PRO A 130 -0.50 20.46 0.99
CA PRO A 130 -1.78 20.52 1.64
C PRO A 130 -1.98 21.93 2.19
N GLY A 131 -2.85 22.67 1.53
CA GLY A 131 -3.25 23.95 2.09
C GLY A 131 -3.86 23.65 3.46
N ILE A 132 -3.55 24.46 4.45
CA ILE A 132 -4.18 24.43 5.78
C ILE A 132 -5.70 24.26 5.66
N GLY A 133 -6.29 24.72 4.54
CA GLY A 133 -7.68 24.54 4.20
C GLY A 133 -8.18 23.08 4.14
N PHE A 134 -7.39 22.13 3.62
CA PHE A 134 -7.83 20.73 3.58
C PHE A 134 -7.88 20.11 4.98
N ILE A 135 -6.90 20.43 5.83
CA ILE A 135 -6.85 19.96 7.21
C ILE A 135 -8.03 20.49 8.01
N ILE A 136 -8.41 21.76 7.79
CA ILE A 136 -9.55 22.39 8.46
C ILE A 136 -10.88 21.79 7.97
N GLN A 137 -11.00 21.50 6.67
CA GLN A 137 -12.22 20.92 6.10
C GLN A 137 -12.45 19.45 6.51
N HIS A 138 -11.35 18.67 6.70
CA HIS A 138 -11.43 17.26 7.03
C HIS A 138 -10.52 16.88 8.22
N PRO A 139 -10.77 17.41 9.42
CA PRO A 139 -9.89 17.24 10.57
C PRO A 139 -9.78 15.77 11.01
N VAL A 140 -10.89 15.04 11.04
CA VAL A 140 -10.90 13.62 11.46
C VAL A 140 -10.11 12.76 10.49
N LEU A 141 -10.22 13.00 9.18
CA LEU A 141 -9.45 12.29 8.16
C LEU A 141 -7.96 12.57 8.31
N SER A 142 -7.57 13.82 8.50
CA SER A 142 -6.17 14.22 8.67
C SER A 142 -5.54 13.59 9.92
N ILE A 143 -6.28 13.54 11.03
CA ILE A 143 -5.85 12.86 12.26
C ILE A 143 -5.73 11.35 12.04
N ALA A 144 -6.68 10.71 11.34
CA ALA A 144 -6.64 9.29 11.03
C ALA A 144 -5.40 8.94 10.18
N VAL A 145 -5.11 9.72 9.15
CA VAL A 145 -3.93 9.54 8.29
C VAL A 145 -2.65 9.70 9.09
N ALA A 146 -2.51 10.77 9.86
CA ALA A 146 -1.34 11.02 10.69
C ALA A 146 -1.12 9.89 11.71
N PHE A 147 -2.19 9.43 12.36
CA PHE A 147 -2.11 8.31 13.31
C PHE A 147 -1.73 7.00 12.61
N THR A 148 -2.26 6.72 11.41
CA THR A 148 -1.90 5.52 10.63
C THR A 148 -0.44 5.53 10.23
N ILE A 149 0.08 6.69 9.80
CA ILE A 149 1.51 6.83 9.44
C ILE A 149 2.39 6.65 10.68
N LEU A 150 2.08 7.32 11.78
CA LEU A 150 2.88 7.23 13.02
C LEU A 150 2.87 5.81 13.60
N SER A 151 1.70 5.19 13.73
CA SER A 151 1.59 3.83 14.25
C SER A 151 2.24 2.81 13.32
N GLY A 152 2.08 2.97 12.01
CA GLY A 152 2.75 2.15 11.01
C GLY A 152 4.27 2.26 11.09
N LEU A 153 4.81 3.46 11.25
CA LEU A 153 6.24 3.69 11.40
C LEU A 153 6.81 3.01 12.65
N VAL A 154 6.14 3.15 13.79
CA VAL A 154 6.56 2.49 15.05
C VAL A 154 6.57 0.97 14.91
N ILE A 155 5.50 0.39 14.34
CA ILE A 155 5.41 -1.06 14.13
C ILE A 155 6.48 -1.55 13.14
N LEU A 156 6.71 -0.79 12.08
CA LEU A 156 7.70 -1.10 11.07
C LEU A 156 9.10 -1.10 11.65
N MET A 157 9.47 -0.09 12.43
CA MET A 157 10.76 -0.02 13.13
C MET A 157 10.93 -1.21 14.09
N ALA A 158 9.89 -1.52 14.88
CA ALA A 158 9.89 -2.68 15.77
C ALA A 158 10.10 -4.00 15.01
N ASN A 159 9.42 -4.19 13.87
CA ASN A 159 9.55 -5.37 13.04
C ASN A 159 10.95 -5.48 12.43
N MET A 160 11.52 -4.37 11.92
CA MET A 160 12.84 -4.37 11.29
C MET A 160 13.93 -4.81 12.26
N LEU A 161 13.89 -4.39 13.50
CA LEU A 161 14.89 -4.77 14.51
C LEU A 161 14.95 -6.29 14.75
N LYS A 162 13.85 -7.01 14.59
CA LYS A 162 13.77 -8.44 14.86
C LYS A 162 13.74 -9.34 13.63
N VAL A 163 13.32 -8.83 12.48
CA VAL A 163 13.22 -9.60 11.22
C VAL A 163 14.59 -10.16 10.78
N TYR A 164 15.68 -9.51 11.17
CA TYR A 164 17.04 -9.99 10.84
C TYR A 164 17.35 -11.39 11.39
N GLY A 165 16.71 -11.81 12.46
CA GLY A 165 16.83 -13.17 13.03
C GLY A 165 16.03 -14.25 12.29
N TYR A 166 15.21 -13.87 11.30
CA TYR A 166 14.37 -14.80 10.55
C TYR A 166 14.96 -15.21 9.20
N ASN A 167 14.35 -16.21 8.57
CA ASN A 167 14.75 -16.74 7.27
C ASN A 167 14.79 -15.65 6.19
N ALA A 168 15.74 -15.77 5.26
CA ALA A 168 15.95 -14.81 4.17
C ALA A 168 14.66 -14.52 3.35
N ARG A 169 13.80 -15.53 3.19
CA ARG A 169 12.51 -15.37 2.51
C ARG A 169 11.57 -14.41 3.24
N ILE A 170 11.44 -14.53 4.57
CA ILE A 170 10.59 -13.65 5.38
C ILE A 170 11.12 -12.22 5.34
N ARG A 171 12.45 -12.05 5.38
CA ARG A 171 13.08 -10.72 5.25
C ARG A 171 12.77 -10.07 3.91
N ALA A 172 12.87 -10.82 2.81
CA ALA A 172 12.58 -10.32 1.48
C ALA A 172 11.09 -9.91 1.34
N HIS A 173 10.17 -10.74 1.83
CA HIS A 173 8.74 -10.42 1.82
C HIS A 173 8.40 -9.18 2.65
N ASN A 174 8.99 -9.07 3.86
CA ASN A 174 8.81 -7.89 4.70
C ASN A 174 9.41 -6.63 4.05
N GLY A 175 10.56 -6.75 3.41
CA GLY A 175 11.21 -5.64 2.71
C GLY A 175 10.35 -5.07 1.58
N LEU A 176 9.70 -5.92 0.77
CA LEU A 176 8.76 -5.46 -0.25
C LEU A 176 7.56 -4.73 0.36
N MET A 177 6.95 -5.31 1.41
CA MET A 177 5.83 -4.66 2.11
C MET A 177 6.21 -3.32 2.72
N LEU A 178 7.44 -3.21 3.23
CA LEU A 178 8.01 -1.95 3.73
C LEU A 178 8.10 -0.91 2.62
N LEU A 179 8.60 -1.28 1.44
CA LEU A 179 8.69 -0.37 0.30
C LEU A 179 7.31 0.12 -0.15
N VAL A 180 6.34 -0.79 -0.24
CA VAL A 180 4.95 -0.42 -0.60
C VAL A 180 4.36 0.51 0.46
N TRP A 181 4.57 0.24 1.75
CA TRP A 181 4.13 1.11 2.84
C TRP A 181 4.78 2.49 2.75
N LEU A 182 6.10 2.57 2.55
CA LEU A 182 6.81 3.85 2.40
C LEU A 182 6.30 4.66 1.21
N CYS A 183 6.09 4.03 0.06
CA CYS A 183 5.53 4.71 -1.11
C CYS A 183 4.12 5.22 -0.84
N SER A 184 3.25 4.43 -0.18
CA SER A 184 1.89 4.86 0.15
C SER A 184 1.87 5.98 1.19
N ALA A 185 2.75 5.93 2.20
CA ALA A 185 2.89 7.00 3.18
C ALA A 185 3.42 8.29 2.54
N ALA A 186 4.44 8.18 1.66
CA ALA A 186 4.99 9.32 0.94
C ALA A 186 3.92 9.99 0.04
N LEU A 187 3.10 9.19 -0.66
CA LEU A 187 1.99 9.70 -1.46
C LEU A 187 0.94 10.40 -0.60
N CYS A 188 0.57 9.84 0.54
CA CYS A 188 -0.40 10.48 1.44
C CYS A 188 0.10 11.82 2.00
N ILE A 189 1.43 12.04 2.09
CA ILE A 189 2.03 13.29 2.54
C ILE A 189 2.20 14.28 1.38
N ALA A 190 2.61 13.77 0.21
CA ALA A 190 2.96 14.60 -0.94
C ALA A 190 1.75 15.05 -1.76
N ASP A 191 0.72 14.21 -1.85
CA ASP A 191 -0.45 14.45 -2.68
C ASP A 191 -1.75 14.15 -1.94
N PHE A 192 -2.36 15.22 -1.42
CA PHE A 192 -3.63 15.14 -0.67
C PHE A 192 -4.83 14.80 -1.57
N THR A 193 -4.75 15.08 -2.87
CA THR A 193 -5.83 14.75 -3.79
C THR A 193 -5.95 13.25 -4.00
N SER A 194 -4.83 12.55 -3.95
CA SER A 194 -4.74 11.09 -4.09
C SER A 194 -5.05 10.32 -2.80
N ILE A 195 -5.26 11.01 -1.67
CA ILE A 195 -5.45 10.37 -0.36
C ILE A 195 -6.60 9.36 -0.38
N TRP A 196 -7.69 9.69 -1.10
CA TRP A 196 -8.87 8.84 -1.23
C TRP A 196 -8.56 7.47 -1.87
N CYS A 197 -7.61 7.43 -2.79
CA CYS A 197 -7.21 6.22 -3.50
C CYS A 197 -6.07 5.47 -2.80
N VAL A 198 -5.18 6.18 -2.10
CA VAL A 198 -3.95 5.62 -1.51
C VAL A 198 -4.15 5.18 -0.07
N LEU A 199 -5.02 5.85 0.71
CA LEU A 199 -5.25 5.52 2.12
C LEU A 199 -5.71 4.07 2.36
N PRO A 200 -6.61 3.46 1.54
CA PRO A 200 -6.94 2.06 1.70
C PRO A 200 -5.73 1.13 1.59
N LEU A 201 -4.77 1.45 0.70
CA LEU A 201 -3.53 0.70 0.57
C LEU A 201 -2.60 0.89 1.78
N LEU A 202 -2.49 2.12 2.29
CA LEU A 202 -1.73 2.41 3.51
C LEU A 202 -2.31 1.63 4.70
N ASN A 203 -3.62 1.60 4.87
CA ASN A 203 -4.30 0.84 5.92
C ASN A 203 -4.04 -0.67 5.76
N CYS A 204 -4.10 -1.19 4.53
CA CYS A 204 -3.84 -2.60 4.26
C CYS A 204 -2.40 -3.00 4.60
N THR A 205 -1.43 -2.21 4.19
CA THR A 205 -0.01 -2.48 4.46
C THR A 205 0.33 -2.33 5.94
N THR A 206 -0.25 -1.37 6.66
CA THR A 206 -0.11 -1.25 8.13
C THR A 206 -0.76 -2.42 8.85
N ALA A 207 -1.94 -2.87 8.44
CA ALA A 207 -2.59 -4.06 8.99
C ALA A 207 -1.73 -5.32 8.81
N PHE A 208 -1.10 -5.48 7.64
CA PHE A 208 -0.16 -6.56 7.37
C PHE A 208 1.07 -6.50 8.27
N GLN A 209 1.67 -5.33 8.45
CA GLN A 209 2.82 -5.13 9.34
C GLN A 209 2.47 -5.43 10.81
N THR A 210 1.28 -5.09 11.25
CA THR A 210 0.80 -5.44 12.59
C THR A 210 0.59 -6.95 12.75
N GLY A 211 0.09 -7.63 11.72
CA GLY A 211 -0.03 -9.10 11.71
C GLY A 211 1.34 -9.79 11.81
N LEU A 212 2.35 -9.27 11.09
CA LEU A 212 3.72 -9.75 11.17
C LEU A 212 4.30 -9.57 12.58
N MET A 213 4.01 -8.45 13.25
CA MET A 213 4.44 -8.18 14.62
C MET A 213 3.96 -9.27 15.60
N PHE A 214 2.75 -9.80 15.46
CA PHE A 214 2.27 -10.91 16.28
C PHE A 214 3.01 -12.22 16.05
N ARG A 215 3.53 -12.42 14.86
CA ARG A 215 4.35 -13.59 14.55
C ARG A 215 5.76 -13.49 15.13
N ILE A 216 6.28 -12.27 15.21
CA ILE A 216 7.66 -11.98 15.62
C ILE A 216 7.78 -11.82 17.14
N TYR A 217 6.79 -11.19 17.77
CA TYR A 217 6.81 -10.90 19.19
C TYR A 217 5.95 -11.90 19.98
N THR A 218 6.32 -12.12 21.24
CA THR A 218 5.45 -12.89 22.17
C THR A 218 4.12 -12.17 22.36
N MET A 219 3.02 -12.92 22.42
CA MET A 219 1.64 -12.41 22.48
C MET A 219 1.45 -11.25 23.48
N LYS A 220 2.04 -11.36 24.68
CA LYS A 220 1.89 -10.33 25.74
C LYS A 220 2.41 -8.94 25.33
N ARG A 221 3.52 -8.87 24.59
CA ARG A 221 4.11 -7.57 24.17
C ARG A 221 3.48 -6.99 22.91
N ALA A 222 2.93 -7.84 22.05
CA ALA A 222 2.28 -7.43 20.82
C ALA A 222 0.86 -6.92 21.05
N TYR A 223 0.22 -7.31 22.15
CA TYR A 223 -1.18 -6.99 22.42
C TYR A 223 -1.41 -5.50 22.76
N VAL A 224 -0.49 -4.88 23.48
CA VAL A 224 -0.62 -3.48 23.95
C VAL A 224 -0.73 -2.47 22.79
N PRO A 225 0.21 -2.42 21.83
CA PRO A 225 0.11 -1.45 20.73
C PRO A 225 -1.15 -1.65 19.87
N VAL A 226 -1.61 -2.87 19.79
CA VAL A 226 -2.83 -3.20 19.06
C VAL A 226 -4.08 -2.71 19.75
N LEU A 227 -4.15 -2.87 21.05
CA LEU A 227 -5.28 -2.38 21.83
C LEU A 227 -5.35 -0.85 21.74
N ILE A 228 -4.20 -0.17 21.82
CA ILE A 228 -4.11 1.28 21.59
C ILE A 228 -4.63 1.66 20.20
N MET A 229 -4.23 0.95 19.17
CA MET A 229 -4.70 1.23 17.81
C MET A 229 -6.22 1.06 17.70
N ILE A 230 -6.77 -0.02 18.21
CA ILE A 230 -8.22 -0.28 18.16
C ILE A 230 -9.00 0.81 18.90
N THR A 231 -8.54 1.21 20.11
CA THR A 231 -9.20 2.27 20.87
C THR A 231 -9.18 3.61 20.15
N VAL A 232 -8.06 3.99 19.54
CA VAL A 232 -7.96 5.25 18.78
C VAL A 232 -8.86 5.21 17.53
N TYR A 233 -8.88 4.11 16.79
CA TYR A 233 -9.77 4.03 15.61
C TYR A 233 -11.24 3.99 16.01
N ALA A 234 -11.60 3.38 17.12
CA ALA A 234 -12.97 3.41 17.65
C ALA A 234 -13.38 4.84 18.06
N THR A 235 -12.50 5.59 18.72
CA THR A 235 -12.77 7.00 19.06
C THR A 235 -12.89 7.87 17.81
N LEU A 236 -12.03 7.68 16.80
CA LEU A 236 -12.14 8.40 15.53
C LEU A 236 -13.45 8.09 14.79
N TYR A 237 -13.91 6.84 14.83
CA TYR A 237 -15.21 6.46 14.27
C TYR A 237 -16.36 7.19 14.96
N ILE A 238 -16.36 7.21 16.31
CA ILE A 238 -17.39 7.92 17.09
C ILE A 238 -17.36 9.43 16.80
N CYS A 239 -16.16 10.04 16.78
CA CYS A 239 -16.01 11.46 16.44
C CYS A 239 -16.52 11.75 15.02
N ASN A 240 -16.24 10.87 14.05
CA ASN A 240 -16.68 11.05 12.69
C ASN A 240 -18.21 10.94 12.56
N THR A 241 -18.84 9.99 13.27
CA THR A 241 -20.30 9.87 13.28
C THR A 241 -20.99 11.06 13.96
N VAL A 242 -20.43 11.58 15.06
CA VAL A 242 -21.00 12.74 15.78
C VAL A 242 -20.83 14.05 14.99
N LEU A 243 -19.73 14.22 14.25
CA LEU A 243 -19.50 15.44 13.47
C LEU A 243 -20.26 15.50 12.13
N TYR A 244 -20.71 14.34 11.61
CA TYR A 244 -21.41 14.26 10.33
C TYR A 244 -22.91 13.92 10.45
N ILE A 245 -23.44 13.80 11.68
CA ILE A 245 -24.86 13.85 12.00
C ILE A 245 -25.26 15.28 12.37
#